data_87e6a777c80298dc30385fe8f6c9f2d4
#
_entry.id   87e6a777c80298dc30385fe8f6c9f2d4
#
_cell.length_a   1.000
_cell.length_b   1.000
_cell.length_c   1.000
_cell.angle_alpha   90.00
_cell.angle_beta   90.00
_cell.angle_gamma   90.00
#
_symmetry.space_group_name_H-M   'P 1'
#
loop_
_entity.id
_entity.type
_entity.pdbx_description
1 polymer ?
#
loop_
_entity_poly.entity_id
_entity_poly.type
_entity_poly.pdbx_seq_one_letter_code
_entity_poly.pdbx_strand_id
1 'polypeptide(L)'
;AEFLNTNADTVDIMTDELCHENRLVSKVFTDKEYVFLIQAFRDEKSISDRIKVLLNFPPAGHSALDSEIEKIEKADNISYAEKQKLAIKTAVNKGILILTGGPGTGKTTTLKGILRLFQSEGLDISLAAPTGRAAKRMTELTGKEAKTIHRLLEVEWDEHDRPTFKRNIRNPLECEALILDELSMVDISLFAS
;
A
#
# COMPACT_ATOMS: atom_id res chain seq x y z
N ALA A 1 -15.53 11.84 -27.31
CA ALA A 1 -16.25 12.63 -28.31
C ALA A 1 -17.76 12.59 -28.04
N GLU A 2 -18.41 11.44 -28.09
CA GLU A 2 -19.86 11.30 -27.87
C GLU A 2 -20.29 11.85 -26.50
N PHE A 3 -19.62 11.49 -25.43
CA PHE A 3 -19.90 11.95 -24.05
C PHE A 3 -19.78 13.49 -23.92
N LEU A 4 -18.88 14.12 -24.65
CA LEU A 4 -18.68 15.58 -24.66
C LEU A 4 -19.50 16.29 -25.72
N ASN A 5 -20.34 15.56 -26.48
CA ASN A 5 -21.12 16.08 -27.57
C ASN A 5 -20.28 16.89 -28.59
N THR A 6 -19.10 16.36 -28.95
CA THR A 6 -18.15 16.98 -29.91
C THR A 6 -17.60 15.92 -30.87
N ASN A 7 -16.86 16.33 -31.90
CA ASN A 7 -16.23 15.41 -32.84
C ASN A 7 -14.88 14.87 -32.33
N ALA A 8 -14.39 13.79 -32.94
CA ALA A 8 -13.12 13.15 -32.55
C ALA A 8 -11.92 14.08 -32.78
N ASP A 9 -11.89 14.77 -33.93
CA ASP A 9 -10.77 15.66 -34.29
C ASP A 9 -10.58 16.78 -33.25
N THR A 10 -11.67 17.34 -32.71
CA THR A 10 -11.59 18.34 -31.64
C THR A 10 -11.01 17.75 -30.35
N VAL A 11 -11.35 16.52 -30.01
CA VAL A 11 -10.79 15.83 -28.83
C VAL A 11 -9.29 15.60 -29.01
N ASP A 12 -8.86 15.18 -30.20
CA ASP A 12 -7.47 14.90 -30.50
C ASP A 12 -6.63 16.19 -30.42
N ILE A 13 -7.09 17.29 -31.04
CA ILE A 13 -6.43 18.60 -30.99
C ILE A 13 -6.29 19.07 -29.53
N MET A 14 -7.38 19.02 -28.75
CA MET A 14 -7.35 19.44 -27.35
C MET A 14 -6.45 18.54 -26.49
N THR A 15 -6.38 17.25 -26.79
CA THR A 15 -5.49 16.32 -26.10
C THR A 15 -4.04 16.67 -26.37
N ASP A 16 -3.68 16.96 -27.63
CA ASP A 16 -2.34 17.39 -28.00
C ASP A 16 -1.94 18.70 -27.32
N GLU A 17 -2.82 19.70 -27.31
CA GLU A 17 -2.59 20.96 -26.61
C GLU A 17 -2.33 20.74 -25.10
N LEU A 18 -3.16 19.94 -24.44
CA LEU A 18 -3.00 19.61 -23.01
C LEU A 18 -1.74 18.79 -22.73
N CYS A 19 -1.28 17.97 -23.67
CA CYS A 19 0.02 17.31 -23.60
C CYS A 19 1.17 18.30 -23.70
N HIS A 20 1.10 19.27 -24.61
CA HIS A 20 2.09 20.36 -24.72
C HIS A 20 2.14 21.23 -23.45
N GLU A 21 1.01 21.48 -22.82
CA GLU A 21 0.92 22.19 -21.54
C GLU A 21 1.39 21.37 -20.33
N ASN A 22 1.80 20.10 -20.51
CA ASN A 22 2.15 19.16 -19.44
C ASN A 22 1.00 18.91 -18.44
N ARG A 23 -0.24 18.97 -18.88
CA ARG A 23 -1.43 18.62 -18.10
C ARG A 23 -1.84 17.16 -18.32
N LEU A 24 -1.59 16.65 -19.52
CA LEU A 24 -1.76 15.27 -19.91
C LEU A 24 -0.42 14.66 -20.32
N VAL A 25 -0.36 13.34 -20.35
CA VAL A 25 0.73 12.57 -20.95
C VAL A 25 0.13 11.41 -21.76
N SER A 26 0.57 11.28 -23.01
CA SER A 26 0.24 10.14 -23.85
C SER A 26 1.33 9.08 -23.80
N LYS A 27 0.93 7.81 -23.77
CA LYS A 27 1.79 6.63 -23.82
C LYS A 27 1.17 5.54 -24.66
N VAL A 28 1.98 4.86 -25.42
CA VAL A 28 1.55 3.70 -26.22
C VAL A 28 1.92 2.43 -25.47
N PHE A 29 0.92 1.58 -25.21
CA PHE A 29 1.09 0.23 -24.65
C PHE A 29 0.39 -0.77 -25.56
N THR A 30 1.09 -1.80 -25.99
CA THR A 30 0.53 -2.89 -26.82
C THR A 30 -0.28 -2.35 -28.02
N ASP A 31 0.32 -1.41 -28.77
CA ASP A 31 -0.26 -0.77 -29.95
C ASP A 31 -1.53 0.08 -29.72
N LYS A 32 -1.80 0.40 -28.44
CA LYS A 32 -2.88 1.32 -28.05
C LYS A 32 -2.31 2.54 -27.35
N GLU A 33 -2.82 3.71 -27.75
CA GLU A 33 -2.50 4.96 -27.07
C GLU A 33 -3.40 5.17 -25.85
N TYR A 34 -2.79 5.58 -24.76
CA TYR A 34 -3.46 5.89 -23.50
C TYR A 34 -3.06 7.29 -23.06
N VAL A 35 -4.04 8.05 -22.62
CA VAL A 35 -3.86 9.41 -22.13
C VAL A 35 -4.12 9.45 -20.63
N PHE A 36 -3.20 10.05 -19.89
CA PHE A 36 -3.22 10.13 -18.43
C PHE A 36 -3.17 11.59 -17.98
N LEU A 37 -3.79 11.88 -16.84
CA LEU A 37 -3.47 13.10 -16.10
C LEU A 37 -2.01 13.01 -15.64
N ILE A 38 -1.24 14.08 -15.86
CA ILE A 38 0.21 14.08 -15.58
C ILE A 38 0.53 13.70 -14.13
N GLN A 39 -0.29 14.16 -13.16
CA GLN A 39 -0.07 13.84 -11.76
C GLN A 39 -0.30 12.37 -11.48
N ALA A 40 -1.41 11.80 -11.94
CA ALA A 40 -1.71 10.37 -11.77
C ALA A 40 -0.61 9.48 -12.37
N PHE A 41 -0.10 9.85 -13.55
CA PHE A 41 1.02 9.13 -14.19
C PHE A 41 2.31 9.19 -13.37
N ARG A 42 2.62 10.36 -12.79
CA ARG A 42 3.79 10.52 -11.92
C ARG A 42 3.67 9.71 -10.65
N ASP A 43 2.49 9.72 -10.02
CA ASP A 43 2.21 8.98 -8.80
C ASP A 43 2.34 7.48 -9.05
N GLU A 44 1.71 6.95 -10.10
CA GLU A 44 1.81 5.54 -10.49
C GLU A 44 3.25 5.12 -10.78
N LYS A 45 3.99 5.95 -11.51
CA LYS A 45 5.40 5.70 -11.78
C LYS A 45 6.24 5.68 -10.50
N SER A 46 6.03 6.63 -9.60
CA SER A 46 6.72 6.71 -8.30
C SER A 46 6.46 5.46 -7.47
N ILE A 47 5.20 5.03 -7.36
CA ILE A 47 4.80 3.79 -6.67
C ILE A 47 5.52 2.58 -7.30
N SER A 48 5.46 2.44 -8.62
CA SER A 48 6.10 1.34 -9.34
C SER A 48 7.60 1.27 -9.07
N ASP A 49 8.28 2.40 -9.11
CA ASP A 49 9.73 2.45 -8.91
C ASP A 49 10.11 2.11 -7.45
N ARG A 50 9.34 2.58 -6.46
CA ARG A 50 9.52 2.23 -5.03
C ARG A 50 9.26 0.74 -4.77
N ILE A 51 8.21 0.16 -5.36
CA ILE A 51 7.92 -1.27 -5.24
C ILE A 51 9.07 -2.10 -5.82
N LYS A 52 9.64 -1.71 -6.96
CA LYS A 52 10.82 -2.39 -7.53
C LYS A 52 12.01 -2.34 -6.57
N VAL A 53 12.23 -1.22 -5.88
CA VAL A 53 13.30 -1.13 -4.86
C VAL A 53 13.04 -2.14 -3.74
N LEU A 54 11.84 -2.17 -3.17
CA LEU A 54 11.49 -3.12 -2.11
C LEU A 54 11.65 -4.59 -2.55
N LEU A 55 11.32 -4.91 -3.80
CA LEU A 55 11.48 -6.26 -4.34
C LEU A 55 12.94 -6.65 -4.58
N ASN A 56 13.78 -5.69 -4.97
CA ASN A 56 15.20 -5.93 -5.27
C ASN A 56 16.09 -5.95 -4.01
N PHE A 57 15.63 -5.34 -2.93
CA PHE A 57 16.33 -5.27 -1.65
C PHE A 57 15.47 -5.85 -0.52
N PRO A 58 15.19 -7.17 -0.54
CA PRO A 58 14.42 -7.80 0.51
C PRO A 58 15.19 -7.75 1.84
N PRO A 59 14.49 -7.82 2.99
CA PRO A 59 15.11 -7.96 4.30
C PRO A 59 16.04 -9.17 4.35
N ALA A 60 16.97 -9.17 5.30
CA ALA A 60 17.80 -10.35 5.58
C ALA A 60 16.88 -11.54 5.94
N GLY A 61 17.07 -12.67 5.25
CA GLY A 61 16.23 -13.85 5.47
C GLY A 61 16.44 -14.46 6.85
N HIS A 62 15.37 -14.99 7.44
CA HIS A 62 15.40 -15.71 8.72
C HIS A 62 15.37 -17.21 8.49
N SER A 63 16.31 -17.93 9.11
CA SER A 63 16.50 -19.38 8.92
C SER A 63 15.55 -20.25 9.76
N ALA A 64 14.93 -19.71 10.81
CA ALA A 64 14.18 -20.47 11.80
C ALA A 64 12.65 -20.21 11.77
N LEU A 65 12.10 -19.66 10.68
CA LEU A 65 10.70 -19.22 10.60
C LEU A 65 9.68 -20.35 10.89
N ASP A 66 9.96 -21.58 10.49
CA ASP A 66 9.05 -22.70 10.75
C ASP A 66 8.89 -22.94 12.26
N SER A 67 10.00 -22.92 12.99
CA SER A 67 9.97 -23.11 14.46
C SER A 67 9.31 -21.93 15.18
N GLU A 68 9.47 -20.71 14.69
CA GLU A 68 8.80 -19.53 15.26
C GLU A 68 7.29 -19.56 14.99
N ILE A 69 6.86 -19.94 13.79
CA ILE A 69 5.43 -20.11 13.47
C ILE A 69 4.82 -21.22 14.37
N GLU A 70 5.51 -22.34 14.56
CA GLU A 70 5.03 -23.40 15.47
C GLU A 70 4.89 -22.92 16.93
N LYS A 71 5.81 -22.08 17.41
CA LYS A 71 5.70 -21.46 18.74
C LYS A 71 4.46 -20.56 18.84
N ILE A 72 4.22 -19.75 17.80
CA ILE A 72 3.03 -18.88 17.73
C ILE A 72 1.76 -19.72 17.68
N GLU A 73 1.70 -20.79 16.86
CA GLU A 73 0.57 -21.72 16.80
C GLU A 73 0.24 -22.31 18.17
N LYS A 74 1.27 -22.74 18.90
CA LYS A 74 1.13 -23.30 20.25
C LYS A 74 0.67 -22.25 21.28
N ALA A 75 1.27 -21.06 21.25
CA ALA A 75 0.95 -19.98 22.19
C ALA A 75 -0.48 -19.45 22.02
N ASP A 76 -0.94 -19.32 20.80
CA ASP A 76 -2.27 -18.78 20.48
C ASP A 76 -3.34 -19.91 20.34
N ASN A 77 -2.95 -21.18 20.51
CA ASN A 77 -3.79 -22.38 20.37
C ASN A 77 -4.53 -22.40 19.02
N ILE A 78 -3.82 -22.14 17.95
CA ILE A 78 -4.31 -22.09 16.56
C ILE A 78 -3.44 -22.96 15.66
N SER A 79 -3.95 -23.28 14.46
CA SER A 79 -3.17 -23.90 13.39
C SER A 79 -3.37 -23.11 12.11
N TYR A 80 -2.28 -22.64 11.51
CA TYR A 80 -2.33 -21.94 10.24
C TYR A 80 -2.41 -22.91 9.07
N ALA A 81 -3.30 -22.62 8.11
CA ALA A 81 -3.29 -23.32 6.84
C ALA A 81 -1.99 -23.02 6.06
N GLU A 82 -1.60 -23.91 5.13
CA GLU A 82 -0.36 -23.79 4.37
C GLU A 82 -0.19 -22.43 3.68
N LYS A 83 -1.26 -21.88 3.09
CA LYS A 83 -1.23 -20.55 2.45
C LYS A 83 -1.04 -19.42 3.47
N GLN A 84 -1.54 -19.57 4.69
CA GLN A 84 -1.34 -18.61 5.77
C GLN A 84 0.12 -18.66 6.26
N LYS A 85 0.68 -19.85 6.46
CA LYS A 85 2.11 -20.02 6.78
C LYS A 85 3.01 -19.42 5.69
N LEU A 86 2.68 -19.68 4.44
CA LEU A 86 3.40 -19.08 3.32
C LEU A 86 3.36 -17.54 3.35
N ALA A 87 2.18 -16.95 3.60
CA ALA A 87 2.04 -15.50 3.71
C ALA A 87 2.85 -14.92 4.88
N ILE A 88 2.81 -15.57 6.07
CA ILE A 88 3.59 -15.16 7.23
C ILE A 88 5.10 -15.19 6.93
N LYS A 89 5.60 -16.28 6.34
CA LYS A 89 7.01 -16.39 5.91
C LYS A 89 7.38 -15.35 4.87
N THR A 90 6.47 -15.09 3.91
CA THR A 90 6.72 -14.12 2.84
C THR A 90 6.82 -12.70 3.38
N ALA A 91 5.99 -12.35 4.39
CA ALA A 91 6.01 -11.03 5.02
C ALA A 91 7.39 -10.67 5.62
N VAL A 92 8.10 -11.66 6.18
CA VAL A 92 9.42 -11.45 6.79
C VAL A 92 10.55 -11.50 5.76
N ASN A 93 10.44 -12.39 4.76
CA ASN A 93 11.53 -12.63 3.81
C ASN A 93 11.48 -11.73 2.56
N LYS A 94 10.40 -10.96 2.36
CA LYS A 94 10.22 -10.10 1.19
C LYS A 94 9.97 -8.67 1.64
N GLY A 95 10.48 -7.72 0.87
CA GLY A 95 10.27 -6.29 1.15
C GLY A 95 8.84 -5.83 0.97
N ILE A 96 7.98 -6.61 0.32
CA ILE A 96 6.56 -6.31 0.13
C ILE A 96 5.74 -7.60 0.07
N LEU A 97 4.55 -7.56 0.66
CA LEU A 97 3.53 -8.61 0.56
C LEU A 97 2.17 -7.99 0.30
N ILE A 98 1.44 -8.50 -0.67
CA ILE A 98 0.03 -8.19 -0.90
C ILE A 98 -0.79 -9.40 -0.45
N LEU A 99 -1.57 -9.22 0.62
CA LEU A 99 -2.47 -10.24 1.17
C LEU A 99 -3.90 -9.97 0.68
N THR A 100 -4.41 -10.84 -0.18
CA THR A 100 -5.76 -10.74 -0.74
C THR A 100 -6.57 -12.01 -0.47
N GLY A 101 -7.88 -11.89 -0.46
CA GLY A 101 -8.78 -13.03 -0.25
C GLY A 101 -10.21 -12.57 0.07
N GLY A 102 -11.19 -13.44 -0.18
CA GLY A 102 -12.59 -13.20 0.10
C GLY A 102 -12.93 -13.09 1.60
N PRO A 103 -14.17 -12.80 1.95
CA PRO A 103 -14.64 -12.85 3.34
C PRO A 103 -14.44 -14.26 3.93
N GLY A 104 -14.07 -14.33 5.22
CA GLY A 104 -13.91 -15.61 5.91
C GLY A 104 -12.69 -16.45 5.55
N THR A 105 -11.80 -15.99 4.66
CA THR A 105 -10.57 -16.73 4.27
C THR A 105 -9.44 -16.69 5.29
N GLY A 106 -9.66 -16.06 6.44
CA GLY A 106 -8.66 -15.99 7.51
C GLY A 106 -7.60 -14.91 7.34
N LYS A 107 -7.85 -13.86 6.54
CA LYS A 107 -6.94 -12.70 6.40
C LYS A 107 -6.54 -12.12 7.78
N THR A 108 -7.51 -11.90 8.65
CA THR A 108 -7.27 -11.38 10.01
C THR A 108 -6.38 -12.30 10.84
N THR A 109 -6.57 -13.62 10.73
CA THR A 109 -5.74 -14.61 11.42
C THR A 109 -4.31 -14.58 10.89
N THR A 110 -4.16 -14.49 9.56
CA THR A 110 -2.84 -14.35 8.92
C THR A 110 -2.16 -13.06 9.35
N LEU A 111 -2.89 -11.94 9.37
CA LEU A 111 -2.37 -10.64 9.82
C LEU A 111 -1.87 -10.70 11.27
N LYS A 112 -2.63 -11.32 12.17
CA LYS A 112 -2.18 -11.55 13.56
C LYS A 112 -0.90 -12.36 13.62
N GLY A 113 -0.79 -13.41 12.80
CA GLY A 113 0.43 -14.23 12.70
C GLY A 113 1.63 -13.42 12.23
N ILE A 114 1.47 -12.58 11.21
CA ILE A 114 2.51 -11.66 10.74
C ILE A 114 2.94 -10.71 11.86
N LEU A 115 1.98 -10.08 12.55
CA LEU A 115 2.26 -9.19 13.67
C LEU A 115 3.00 -9.87 14.81
N ARG A 116 2.59 -11.08 15.20
CA ARG A 116 3.27 -11.88 16.23
C ARG A 116 4.71 -12.16 15.84
N LEU A 117 4.93 -12.53 14.58
CA LEU A 117 6.27 -12.82 14.09
C LEU A 117 7.14 -11.55 14.07
N PHE A 118 6.64 -10.42 13.56
CA PHE A 118 7.35 -9.15 13.59
C PHE A 118 7.69 -8.69 15.02
N GLN A 119 6.76 -8.90 15.97
CA GLN A 119 7.00 -8.61 17.39
C GLN A 119 8.06 -9.50 18.01
N SER A 120 8.10 -10.80 17.67
CA SER A 120 9.13 -11.72 18.16
C SER A 120 10.52 -11.38 17.61
N GLU A 121 10.60 -10.80 16.42
CA GLU A 121 11.82 -10.27 15.81
C GLU A 121 12.22 -8.88 16.36
N GLY A 122 11.40 -8.27 17.20
CA GLY A 122 11.66 -6.97 17.80
C GLY A 122 11.48 -5.79 16.85
N LEU A 123 10.78 -5.96 15.71
CA LEU A 123 10.59 -4.92 14.71
C LEU A 123 9.66 -3.81 15.22
N ASP A 124 9.98 -2.57 14.88
CA ASP A 124 9.04 -1.46 15.04
C ASP A 124 8.00 -1.46 13.91
N ILE A 125 6.73 -1.62 14.30
CA ILE A 125 5.63 -1.85 13.37
C ILE A 125 4.65 -0.69 13.45
N SER A 126 4.33 -0.09 12.31
CA SER A 126 3.22 0.84 12.16
C SER A 126 2.02 0.17 11.50
N LEU A 127 0.82 0.47 12.00
CA LEU A 127 -0.44 -0.02 11.45
C LEU A 127 -1.27 1.14 10.93
N ALA A 128 -1.79 1.03 9.72
CA ALA A 128 -2.67 2.08 9.19
C ALA A 128 -3.80 1.53 8.30
N ALA A 129 -4.84 2.36 8.16
CA ALA A 129 -5.99 2.09 7.31
C ALA A 129 -6.51 3.40 6.70
N PRO A 130 -7.27 3.38 5.60
CA PRO A 130 -7.75 4.60 4.96
C PRO A 130 -8.77 5.38 5.80
N THR A 131 -9.54 4.69 6.64
CA THR A 131 -10.62 5.30 7.42
C THR A 131 -10.44 5.10 8.91
N GLY A 132 -10.98 6.02 9.73
CA GLY A 132 -10.95 5.90 11.20
C GLY A 132 -11.65 4.63 11.70
N ARG A 133 -12.74 4.21 11.03
CA ARG A 133 -13.45 2.97 11.38
C ARG A 133 -12.59 1.73 11.12
N ALA A 134 -11.90 1.68 9.99
CA ALA A 134 -10.99 0.58 9.67
C ALA A 134 -9.78 0.56 10.62
N ALA A 135 -9.18 1.71 10.92
CA ALA A 135 -8.09 1.83 11.87
C ALA A 135 -8.50 1.37 13.28
N LYS A 136 -9.68 1.80 13.78
CA LYS A 136 -10.21 1.35 15.06
C LYS A 136 -10.41 -0.16 15.09
N ARG A 137 -11.02 -0.74 14.04
CA ARG A 137 -11.19 -2.19 13.92
C ARG A 137 -9.84 -2.92 13.92
N MET A 138 -8.86 -2.39 13.22
CA MET A 138 -7.51 -2.95 13.19
C MET A 138 -6.87 -2.93 14.59
N THR A 139 -7.02 -1.84 15.33
CA THR A 139 -6.58 -1.73 16.74
C THR A 139 -7.25 -2.80 17.62
N GLU A 140 -8.58 -2.95 17.54
CA GLU A 140 -9.33 -3.93 18.34
C GLU A 140 -8.90 -5.37 18.01
N LEU A 141 -8.62 -5.67 16.74
CA LEU A 141 -8.22 -6.99 16.29
C LEU A 141 -6.77 -7.34 16.64
N THR A 142 -5.88 -6.38 16.67
CA THR A 142 -4.44 -6.61 16.82
C THR A 142 -3.90 -6.29 18.21
N GLY A 143 -4.64 -5.49 18.98
CA GLY A 143 -4.19 -4.96 20.27
C GLY A 143 -3.09 -3.87 20.15
N LYS A 144 -2.68 -3.52 18.93
CA LYS A 144 -1.70 -2.45 18.65
C LYS A 144 -2.42 -1.25 18.02
N GLU A 145 -2.11 -0.04 18.43
CA GLU A 145 -2.72 1.17 17.88
C GLU A 145 -2.51 1.26 16.36
N ALA A 146 -3.59 1.38 15.62
CA ALA A 146 -3.60 1.68 14.20
C ALA A 146 -4.10 3.09 13.96
N LYS A 147 -3.50 3.80 13.02
CA LYS A 147 -3.85 5.19 12.65
C LYS A 147 -4.51 5.21 11.28
N THR A 148 -5.20 6.31 10.95
CA THR A 148 -5.51 6.55 9.54
C THR A 148 -4.23 6.89 8.80
N ILE A 149 -4.17 6.59 7.49
CA ILE A 149 -2.99 6.92 6.65
C ILE A 149 -2.68 8.42 6.78
N HIS A 150 -3.68 9.29 6.73
CA HIS A 150 -3.50 10.73 6.92
C HIS A 150 -2.84 11.10 8.26
N ARG A 151 -3.27 10.46 9.36
CA ARG A 151 -2.67 10.70 10.68
C ARG A 151 -1.25 10.11 10.78
N LEU A 152 -1.01 8.97 10.14
CA LEU A 152 0.31 8.36 10.11
C LEU A 152 1.31 9.24 9.36
N LEU A 153 0.88 9.83 8.24
CA LEU A 153 1.68 10.75 7.42
C LEU A 153 1.71 12.18 7.97
N GLU A 154 1.05 12.45 9.11
CA GLU A 154 1.00 13.77 9.74
C GLU A 154 0.50 14.86 8.77
N VAL A 155 -0.73 14.65 8.23
CA VAL A 155 -1.32 15.57 7.26
C VAL A 155 -1.49 16.98 7.83
N GLU A 156 -1.11 17.96 7.03
CA GLU A 156 -1.43 19.38 7.19
C GLU A 156 -2.20 19.87 5.97
N TRP A 157 -2.99 20.91 6.12
CA TRP A 157 -3.77 21.50 5.05
C TRP A 157 -3.17 22.85 4.69
N ASP A 158 -2.91 23.08 3.41
CA ASP A 158 -2.44 24.39 2.93
C ASP A 158 -3.59 25.42 2.89
N GLU A 159 -3.26 26.67 2.53
CA GLU A 159 -4.24 27.77 2.42
C GLU A 159 -5.33 27.53 1.34
N HIS A 160 -5.18 26.50 0.52
CA HIS A 160 -6.11 26.11 -0.53
C HIS A 160 -6.81 24.77 -0.24
N ASP A 161 -6.85 24.35 1.03
CA ASP A 161 -7.43 23.07 1.47
C ASP A 161 -6.82 21.84 0.76
N ARG A 162 -5.54 21.89 0.36
CA ARG A 162 -4.83 20.75 -0.23
C ARG A 162 -4.01 20.04 0.85
N PRO A 163 -4.08 18.71 0.94
CA PRO A 163 -3.30 17.96 1.91
C PRO A 163 -1.80 18.00 1.55
N THR A 164 -1.00 18.27 2.55
CA THR A 164 0.45 18.09 2.53
C THR A 164 0.84 17.16 3.66
N PHE A 165 1.94 16.44 3.51
CA PHE A 165 2.34 15.41 4.47
C PHE A 165 3.71 15.71 5.03
N LYS A 166 3.84 15.74 6.37
CA LYS A 166 5.13 15.91 7.04
C LYS A 166 6.03 14.70 6.85
N ARG A 167 5.43 13.49 6.88
CA ARG A 167 6.13 12.25 6.58
C ARG A 167 6.16 12.05 5.07
N ASN A 168 7.35 11.99 4.50
CA ASN A 168 7.60 11.91 3.07
C ASN A 168 9.04 11.38 2.82
N ILE A 169 9.50 11.36 1.58
CA ILE A 169 10.85 10.86 1.23
C ILE A 169 12.00 11.56 1.97
N ARG A 170 11.83 12.81 2.41
CA ARG A 170 12.85 13.57 3.16
C ARG A 170 12.73 13.40 4.68
N ASN A 171 11.58 12.95 5.12
CA ASN A 171 11.26 12.68 6.52
C ASN A 171 10.43 11.40 6.61
N PRO A 172 11.03 10.22 6.37
CA PRO A 172 10.30 8.96 6.28
C PRO A 172 9.70 8.56 7.64
N LEU A 173 8.78 7.59 7.59
CA LEU A 173 8.29 6.91 8.79
C LEU A 173 9.45 6.19 9.47
N GLU A 174 9.46 6.23 10.80
CA GLU A 174 10.50 5.60 11.63
C GLU A 174 10.15 4.16 12.00
N CYS A 175 9.42 3.44 11.15
CA CYS A 175 9.07 2.05 11.39
C CYS A 175 9.82 1.12 10.44
N GLU A 176 10.09 -0.11 10.91
CA GLU A 176 10.75 -1.15 10.13
C GLU A 176 9.74 -1.96 9.30
N ALA A 177 8.49 -2.00 9.75
CA ALA A 177 7.39 -2.64 9.03
C ALA A 177 6.13 -1.77 9.05
N LEU A 178 5.50 -1.61 7.90
CA LEU A 178 4.22 -0.93 7.74
C LEU A 178 3.17 -1.91 7.25
N ILE A 179 2.05 -1.99 7.95
CA ILE A 179 0.91 -2.80 7.55
C ILE A 179 -0.27 -1.88 7.24
N LEU A 180 -0.76 -1.97 6.00
CA LEU A 180 -1.92 -1.23 5.52
C LEU A 180 -3.10 -2.19 5.33
N ASP A 181 -4.23 -1.91 5.96
CA ASP A 181 -5.50 -2.63 5.72
C ASP A 181 -6.40 -1.82 4.78
N GLU A 182 -7.32 -2.51 4.10
CA GLU A 182 -8.29 -1.92 3.18
C GLU A 182 -7.65 -1.04 2.07
N LEU A 183 -6.51 -1.46 1.52
CA LEU A 183 -5.74 -0.69 0.53
C LEU A 183 -6.54 -0.36 -0.73
N SER A 184 -7.56 -1.14 -1.07
CA SER A 184 -8.46 -0.88 -2.20
C SER A 184 -9.25 0.43 -2.09
N MET A 185 -9.34 1.03 -0.91
CA MET A 185 -10.00 2.31 -0.66
C MET A 185 -9.04 3.52 -0.70
N VAL A 186 -7.77 3.28 -0.94
CA VAL A 186 -6.73 4.33 -0.99
C VAL A 186 -6.59 4.82 -2.42
N ASP A 187 -6.69 6.14 -2.62
CA ASP A 187 -6.41 6.74 -3.92
C ASP A 187 -4.90 6.74 -4.23
N ILE A 188 -4.57 6.88 -5.51
CA ILE A 188 -3.20 6.74 -5.99
C ILE A 188 -2.28 7.84 -5.43
N SER A 189 -2.77 9.05 -5.25
CA SER A 189 -1.97 10.18 -4.76
C SER A 189 -1.63 10.01 -3.28
N LEU A 190 -2.59 9.54 -2.48
CA LEU A 190 -2.34 9.22 -1.06
C LEU A 190 -1.38 8.03 -0.93
N PHE A 191 -1.46 7.04 -1.83
CA PHE A 191 -0.54 5.90 -1.80
C PHE A 191 0.87 6.26 -2.28
N ALA A 192 1.01 7.28 -3.12
CA ALA A 192 2.29 7.79 -3.60
C ALA A 192 3.01 8.70 -2.59
N SER A 193 2.28 9.21 -1.60
CA SER A 193 2.83 10.11 -0.57
C SER A 193 3.79 9.40 0.35
#